data_824dfa32378c2455c4b71d62fb1cae64
#
_entry.id   824dfa32378c2455c4b71d62fb1cae64
#
_cell.length_a   1.000
_cell.length_b   1.000
_cell.length_c   1.000
_cell.angle_alpha   90.00
_cell.angle_beta   90.00
_cell.angle_gamma   90.00
#
_symmetry.space_group_name_H-M   'P 1'
#
loop_
_entity.id
_entity.type
_entity.pdbx_description
1 polymer ?
#
loop_
_entity_poly.entity_id
_entity_poly.type
_entity_poly.pdbx_seq_one_letter_code
_entity_poly.pdbx_strand_id
1 'polypeptide(L)'
;QVMWSAIHEGASLYTRAQRQAWLPAPHQSPEWAAKLAGQTVWVACRDDRPVGVMTLAELGYVDLAYVHADAQGQGVFSALQKALEREARARSLPRLWTHASLMAQPAFAARGFHVIAHEKVERAGQTLARAEMEKVLT
;
A
#
# COMPACT_ATOMS: atom_id res chain seq x y z
N GLN A 1 9.54 -5.10 7.44
CA GLN A 1 10.11 -3.90 8.09
C GLN A 1 9.51 -2.60 7.57
N VAL A 2 9.48 -2.40 6.24
CA VAL A 2 8.91 -1.19 5.66
C VAL A 2 7.43 -1.04 6.03
N MET A 3 6.66 -2.11 5.90
CA MET A 3 5.24 -2.09 6.23
C MET A 3 5.00 -1.81 7.71
N TRP A 4 5.77 -2.44 8.60
CA TRP A 4 5.70 -2.19 10.03
C TRP A 4 6.00 -0.73 10.35
N SER A 5 7.10 -0.20 9.79
CA SER A 5 7.49 1.20 10.00
C SER A 5 6.42 2.17 9.51
N ALA A 6 5.87 1.95 8.31
CA ALA A 6 4.85 2.82 7.74
C ALA A 6 3.60 2.87 8.62
N ILE A 7 3.19 1.74 9.20
CA ILE A 7 1.97 1.67 10.02
C ILE A 7 2.20 2.21 11.43
N HIS A 8 3.31 1.84 12.07
CA HIS A 8 3.51 2.10 13.49
C HIS A 8 4.38 3.30 13.83
N GLU A 9 5.28 3.71 12.93
CA GLU A 9 6.26 4.78 13.18
C GLU A 9 5.94 6.08 12.46
N GLY A 10 5.16 6.03 11.38
CA GLY A 10 4.78 7.22 10.62
C GLY A 10 3.62 7.97 11.26
N ALA A 11 3.33 9.17 10.76
CA ALA A 11 2.13 9.91 11.14
C ALA A 11 0.89 9.09 10.78
N SER A 12 -0.10 9.07 11.68
CA SER A 12 -1.28 8.24 11.45
C SER A 12 -2.55 8.88 12.01
N LEU A 13 -3.67 8.70 11.28
CA LEU A 13 -4.99 9.04 11.72
C LEU A 13 -5.65 7.90 12.52
N TYR A 14 -4.98 6.75 12.59
CA TYR A 14 -5.45 5.62 13.40
C TYR A 14 -4.88 5.69 14.81
N THR A 15 -5.64 5.17 15.78
CA THR A 15 -5.15 5.02 17.14
C THR A 15 -4.06 3.93 17.20
N ARG A 16 -3.31 3.89 18.32
CA ARG A 16 -2.33 2.84 18.55
C ARG A 16 -2.98 1.44 18.53
N ALA A 17 -4.16 1.31 19.15
CA ALA A 17 -4.89 0.04 19.16
C ALA A 17 -5.30 -0.39 17.76
N GLN A 18 -5.76 0.55 16.93
CA GLN A 18 -6.10 0.27 15.53
C GLN A 18 -4.88 -0.15 14.72
N ARG A 19 -3.74 0.53 14.89
CA ARG A 19 -2.49 0.18 14.19
C ARG A 19 -2.01 -1.21 14.60
N GLN A 20 -2.09 -1.55 15.89
CA GLN A 20 -1.73 -2.86 16.39
C GLN A 20 -2.64 -3.96 15.83
N ALA A 21 -3.94 -3.68 15.69
CA ALA A 21 -4.88 -4.62 15.10
C ALA A 21 -4.64 -4.82 13.60
N TRP A 22 -4.21 -3.74 12.90
CA TRP A 22 -3.89 -3.80 11.48
C TRP A 22 -2.68 -4.68 11.19
N LEU A 23 -1.60 -4.49 11.95
CA LEU A 23 -0.36 -5.24 11.80
C LEU A 23 0.26 -5.47 13.18
N PRO A 24 -0.06 -6.58 13.84
CA PRO A 24 0.44 -6.85 15.20
C PRO A 24 1.94 -7.17 15.25
N ALA A 25 2.52 -7.64 14.15
CA ALA A 25 3.93 -7.96 14.06
C ALA A 25 4.41 -7.84 12.61
N PRO A 26 5.71 -7.63 12.35
CA PRO A 26 6.22 -7.67 10.99
C PRO A 26 5.95 -9.02 10.33
N HIS A 27 5.51 -9.01 9.06
CA HIS A 27 5.26 -10.23 8.31
C HIS A 27 6.57 -10.87 7.89
N GLN A 28 6.82 -12.11 8.32
CA GLN A 28 8.03 -12.88 8.01
C GLN A 28 7.73 -14.37 7.79
N SER A 29 6.45 -14.74 7.59
CA SER A 29 6.06 -16.13 7.47
C SER A 29 6.25 -16.67 6.05
N PRO A 30 6.36 -18.02 5.89
CA PRO A 30 6.35 -18.63 4.55
C PRO A 30 5.07 -18.34 3.75
N GLU A 31 3.92 -18.23 4.42
CA GLU A 31 2.65 -17.88 3.79
C GLU A 31 2.71 -16.47 3.20
N TRP A 32 3.33 -15.55 3.89
CA TRP A 32 3.54 -14.19 3.41
C TRP A 32 4.43 -14.16 2.17
N ALA A 33 5.54 -14.91 2.20
CA ALA A 33 6.44 -15.02 1.06
C ALA A 33 5.74 -15.64 -0.16
N ALA A 34 4.92 -16.67 0.05
CA ALA A 34 4.15 -17.31 -1.02
C ALA A 34 3.13 -16.35 -1.63
N LYS A 35 2.48 -15.53 -0.81
CA LYS A 35 1.56 -14.49 -1.28
C LYS A 35 2.28 -13.48 -2.19
N LEU A 36 3.45 -13.03 -1.78
CA LEU A 36 4.23 -12.08 -2.57
C LEU A 36 4.79 -12.68 -3.86
N ALA A 37 5.08 -13.98 -3.87
CA ALA A 37 5.57 -14.66 -5.06
C ALA A 37 4.58 -14.62 -6.22
N GLY A 38 3.27 -14.52 -5.95
CA GLY A 38 2.23 -14.38 -6.96
C GLY A 38 2.00 -12.96 -7.46
N GLN A 39 2.79 -12.00 -6.99
CA GLN A 39 2.62 -10.59 -7.31
C GLN A 39 3.89 -10.02 -7.92
N THR A 40 3.77 -8.92 -8.67
CA THR A 40 4.92 -8.13 -9.09
C THR A 40 5.24 -7.14 -7.97
N VAL A 41 6.49 -7.13 -7.53
CA VAL A 41 6.93 -6.36 -6.38
C VAL A 41 7.96 -5.32 -6.81
N TRP A 42 7.73 -4.06 -6.44
CA TRP A 42 8.71 -2.97 -6.58
C TRP A 42 9.19 -2.56 -5.21
N VAL A 43 10.50 -2.43 -5.07
CA VAL A 43 11.13 -2.01 -3.83
C VAL A 43 11.96 -0.77 -4.11
N ALA A 44 11.74 0.28 -3.34
CA ALA A 44 12.58 1.46 -3.38
C ALA A 44 13.67 1.32 -2.32
N CYS A 45 14.91 1.58 -2.69
CA CYS A 45 16.06 1.49 -1.79
C CYS A 45 16.76 2.84 -1.66
N ARG A 46 17.31 3.10 -0.47
CA ARG A 46 18.18 4.22 -0.20
C ARG A 46 19.36 3.71 0.59
N ASP A 47 20.59 3.96 0.10
CA ASP A 47 21.82 3.48 0.75
C ASP A 47 21.77 1.97 1.01
N ASP A 48 21.34 1.21 0.00
CA ASP A 48 21.19 -0.26 0.03
C ASP A 48 20.17 -0.78 1.04
N ARG A 49 19.30 0.10 1.56
CA ARG A 49 18.22 -0.29 2.47
C ARG A 49 16.86 -0.10 1.83
N PRO A 50 15.96 -1.08 1.94
CA PRO A 50 14.58 -0.91 1.47
C PRO A 50 13.87 0.20 2.25
N VAL A 51 13.28 1.16 1.55
CA VAL A 51 12.52 2.26 2.16
C VAL A 51 11.08 2.34 1.67
N GLY A 52 10.73 1.55 0.67
CA GLY A 52 9.36 1.51 0.17
C GLY A 52 9.08 0.22 -0.56
N VAL A 53 7.82 -0.18 -0.59
CA VAL A 53 7.35 -1.36 -1.31
C VAL A 53 5.96 -1.10 -1.90
N MET A 54 5.75 -1.55 -3.12
CA MET A 54 4.45 -1.53 -3.76
C MET A 54 4.30 -2.79 -4.59
N THR A 55 3.12 -3.40 -4.56
CA THR A 55 2.89 -4.66 -5.26
C THR A 55 1.65 -4.61 -6.13
N LEU A 56 1.72 -5.30 -7.27
CA LEU A 56 0.61 -5.45 -8.20
C LEU A 56 0.22 -6.92 -8.27
N ALA A 57 -0.99 -7.21 -7.81
CA ALA A 57 -1.61 -8.52 -7.90
C ALA A 57 -2.45 -8.62 -9.17
N GLU A 58 -3.11 -9.77 -9.37
CA GLU A 58 -3.96 -10.00 -10.51
C GLU A 58 -5.09 -8.95 -10.60
N LEU A 59 -5.58 -8.73 -11.82
CA LEU A 59 -6.71 -7.85 -12.13
C LEU A 59 -6.48 -6.39 -11.72
N GLY A 60 -5.22 -5.97 -11.59
CA GLY A 60 -4.89 -4.58 -11.30
C GLY A 60 -4.98 -4.19 -9.83
N TYR A 61 -5.04 -5.16 -8.91
CA TYR A 61 -5.10 -4.86 -7.50
C TYR A 61 -3.74 -4.47 -6.94
N VAL A 62 -3.66 -3.29 -6.34
CA VAL A 62 -2.48 -2.83 -5.60
C VAL A 62 -2.64 -3.31 -4.16
N ASP A 63 -1.92 -4.37 -3.80
CA ASP A 63 -2.07 -5.03 -2.51
C ASP A 63 -1.26 -4.35 -1.40
N LEU A 64 0.01 -4.07 -1.67
CA LEU A 64 0.88 -3.37 -0.73
C LEU A 64 1.33 -2.04 -1.32
N ALA A 65 1.33 -1.00 -0.48
CA ALA A 65 1.82 0.32 -0.85
C ALA A 65 2.28 1.01 0.43
N TYR A 66 3.54 0.81 0.81
CA TYR A 66 4.08 1.30 2.07
C TYR A 66 5.42 1.97 1.86
N VAL A 67 5.65 3.05 2.61
CA VAL A 67 6.92 3.78 2.65
C VAL A 67 7.37 3.85 4.10
N HIS A 68 8.64 3.49 4.34
CA HIS A 68 9.25 3.56 5.66
C HIS A 68 9.08 4.97 6.24
N ALA A 69 8.84 5.06 7.56
CA ALA A 69 8.55 6.34 8.22
C ALA A 69 9.62 7.42 7.90
N ASP A 70 10.89 7.02 7.87
CA ASP A 70 12.01 7.95 7.61
C ASP A 70 12.07 8.46 6.17
N ALA A 71 11.36 7.83 5.26
CA ALA A 71 11.39 8.18 3.83
C ALA A 71 10.07 8.79 3.34
N GLN A 72 9.09 8.95 4.22
CA GLN A 72 7.80 9.55 3.86
C GLN A 72 7.96 11.03 3.47
N GLY A 73 7.15 11.48 2.51
CA GLY A 73 7.19 12.85 2.05
C GLY A 73 8.36 13.18 1.11
N GLN A 74 9.08 12.17 0.60
CA GLN A 74 10.27 12.35 -0.23
C GLN A 74 10.12 11.80 -1.65
N GLY A 75 8.88 11.58 -2.11
CA GLY A 75 8.61 11.14 -3.47
C GLY A 75 8.73 9.63 -3.70
N VAL A 76 8.98 8.83 -2.67
CA VAL A 76 9.14 7.38 -2.80
C VAL A 76 7.84 6.72 -3.28
N PHE A 77 6.71 7.07 -2.67
CA PHE A 77 5.40 6.56 -3.07
C PHE A 77 5.12 6.85 -4.55
N SER A 78 5.34 8.09 -4.97
CA SER A 78 5.12 8.52 -6.35
C SER A 78 5.99 7.74 -7.33
N ALA A 79 7.26 7.53 -7.00
CA ALA A 79 8.18 6.77 -7.85
C ALA A 79 7.74 5.31 -8.00
N LEU A 80 7.34 4.66 -6.90
CA LEU A 80 6.84 3.30 -6.92
C LEU A 80 5.57 3.19 -7.75
N GLN A 81 4.63 4.11 -7.54
CA GLN A 81 3.37 4.09 -8.25
C GLN A 81 3.54 4.31 -9.76
N LYS A 82 4.47 5.18 -10.16
CA LYS A 82 4.79 5.37 -11.58
C LYS A 82 5.31 4.10 -12.23
N ALA A 83 6.19 3.37 -11.55
CA ALA A 83 6.72 2.11 -12.06
C ALA A 83 5.62 1.04 -12.18
N LEU A 84 4.79 0.92 -11.16
CA LEU A 84 3.65 0.00 -11.15
C LEU A 84 2.65 0.31 -12.25
N GLU A 85 2.29 1.57 -12.42
CA GLU A 85 1.36 1.99 -13.47
C GLU A 85 1.91 1.73 -14.86
N ARG A 86 3.21 1.94 -15.07
CA ARG A 86 3.86 1.65 -16.35
C ARG A 86 3.70 0.16 -16.69
N GLU A 87 3.90 -0.73 -15.72
CA GLU A 87 3.73 -2.16 -15.91
C GLU A 87 2.27 -2.52 -16.19
N ALA A 88 1.35 -1.92 -15.45
CA ALA A 88 -0.08 -2.15 -15.66
C ALA A 88 -0.52 -1.74 -17.07
N ARG A 89 -0.03 -0.61 -17.57
CA ARG A 89 -0.32 -0.16 -18.93
C ARG A 89 0.32 -1.09 -19.98
N ALA A 90 1.53 -1.57 -19.72
CA ALA A 90 2.19 -2.53 -20.61
C ALA A 90 1.43 -3.85 -20.69
N ARG A 91 0.73 -4.24 -19.64
CA ARG A 91 -0.15 -5.42 -19.61
C ARG A 91 -1.56 -5.13 -20.12
N SER A 92 -1.84 -3.92 -20.55
CA SER A 92 -3.18 -3.48 -21.02
C SER A 92 -4.26 -3.66 -19.95
N LEU A 93 -3.92 -3.49 -18.69
CA LEU A 93 -4.91 -3.53 -17.62
C LEU A 93 -5.83 -2.30 -17.72
N PRO A 94 -7.16 -2.47 -17.58
CA PRO A 94 -8.09 -1.36 -17.75
C PRO A 94 -8.11 -0.41 -16.56
N ARG A 95 -7.72 -0.88 -15.38
CA ARG A 95 -7.71 -0.07 -14.15
C ARG A 95 -6.74 -0.60 -13.13
N LEU A 96 -6.38 0.27 -12.19
CA LEU A 96 -5.77 -0.09 -10.93
C LEU A 96 -6.80 0.14 -9.82
N TRP A 97 -6.78 -0.68 -8.78
CA TRP A 97 -7.65 -0.50 -7.63
C TRP A 97 -6.98 -0.99 -6.35
N THR A 98 -7.43 -0.48 -5.23
CA THR A 98 -6.80 -0.78 -3.94
C THR A 98 -7.78 -0.56 -2.80
N HIS A 99 -7.47 -1.11 -1.64
CA HIS A 99 -8.10 -0.75 -0.39
C HIS A 99 -7.13 0.16 0.38
N ALA A 100 -7.40 1.46 0.38
CA ALA A 100 -6.51 2.45 0.93
C ALA A 100 -6.84 2.77 2.39
N SER A 101 -5.83 2.72 3.25
CA SER A 101 -5.93 3.21 4.62
C SER A 101 -6.19 4.72 4.63
N LEU A 102 -6.62 5.26 5.77
CA LEU A 102 -6.82 6.71 5.90
C LEU A 102 -5.56 7.50 5.52
N MET A 103 -4.39 6.98 5.86
CA MET A 103 -3.12 7.65 5.55
C MET A 103 -2.75 7.55 4.07
N ALA A 104 -3.11 6.46 3.40
CA ALA A 104 -2.76 6.25 2.00
C ALA A 104 -3.70 6.97 1.03
N GLN A 105 -4.92 7.28 1.44
CA GLN A 105 -5.90 7.91 0.56
C GLN A 105 -5.39 9.20 -0.12
N PRO A 106 -4.79 10.16 0.60
CA PRO A 106 -4.27 11.36 -0.06
C PRO A 106 -3.16 11.05 -1.08
N ALA A 107 -2.30 10.08 -0.79
CA ALA A 107 -1.23 9.71 -1.70
C ALA A 107 -1.76 9.10 -3.00
N PHE A 108 -2.74 8.21 -2.90
CA PHE A 108 -3.40 7.64 -4.07
C PHE A 108 -4.19 8.70 -4.85
N ALA A 109 -4.90 9.58 -4.14
CA ALA A 109 -5.65 10.66 -4.78
C ALA A 109 -4.73 11.59 -5.58
N ALA A 110 -3.55 11.91 -5.04
CA ALA A 110 -2.56 12.72 -5.74
C ALA A 110 -2.05 12.05 -7.01
N ARG A 111 -2.19 10.74 -7.15
CA ARG A 111 -1.79 9.98 -8.33
C ARG A 111 -2.95 9.63 -9.26
N GLY A 112 -4.11 10.24 -9.06
CA GLY A 112 -5.25 10.11 -9.94
C GLY A 112 -6.26 9.03 -9.56
N PHE A 113 -6.11 8.41 -8.38
CA PHE A 113 -7.12 7.50 -7.86
C PHE A 113 -8.27 8.28 -7.25
N HIS A 114 -9.46 7.72 -7.31
CA HIS A 114 -10.64 8.30 -6.66
C HIS A 114 -11.36 7.24 -5.83
N VAL A 115 -12.04 7.68 -4.80
CA VAL A 115 -12.80 6.80 -3.90
C VAL A 115 -14.05 6.30 -4.60
N ILE A 116 -14.26 4.99 -4.58
CA ILE A 116 -15.50 4.37 -5.07
C ILE A 116 -16.36 3.81 -3.96
N ALA A 117 -15.79 3.54 -2.79
CA ALA A 117 -16.55 3.10 -1.63
C ALA A 117 -15.77 3.39 -0.34
N HIS A 118 -16.47 3.90 0.68
CA HIS A 118 -15.93 3.97 2.02
C HIS A 118 -16.32 2.72 2.78
N GLU A 119 -15.39 2.13 3.52
CA GLU A 119 -15.57 0.87 4.21
C GLU A 119 -15.08 0.94 5.65
N LYS A 120 -15.60 0.03 6.47
CA LYS A 120 -15.06 -0.25 7.80
C LYS A 120 -14.81 -1.74 7.90
N VAL A 121 -13.64 -2.12 8.39
CA VAL A 121 -13.28 -3.51 8.61
C VAL A 121 -12.97 -3.73 10.08
N GLU A 122 -13.31 -4.90 10.61
CA GLU A 122 -12.99 -5.26 11.98
C GLU A 122 -11.78 -6.18 12.00
N ARG A 123 -10.83 -5.88 12.87
CA ARG A 123 -9.64 -6.69 13.11
C ARG A 123 -9.29 -6.63 14.59
N ALA A 124 -9.16 -7.80 15.21
CA ALA A 124 -8.75 -7.92 16.61
C ALA A 124 -9.57 -7.00 17.54
N GLY A 125 -10.88 -6.91 17.33
CA GLY A 125 -11.79 -6.11 18.14
C GLY A 125 -11.78 -4.60 17.84
N GLN A 126 -11.02 -4.16 16.82
CA GLN A 126 -10.96 -2.76 16.42
C GLN A 126 -11.67 -2.56 15.08
N THR A 127 -12.36 -1.43 14.93
CA THR A 127 -12.96 -1.01 13.66
C THR A 127 -12.01 -0.06 12.94
N LEU A 128 -11.66 -0.40 11.70
CA LEU A 128 -10.71 0.36 10.88
C LEU A 128 -11.43 0.92 9.66
N ALA A 129 -11.41 2.24 9.52
CA ALA A 129 -11.93 2.90 8.34
C ALA A 129 -10.91 2.78 7.19
N ARG A 130 -11.39 2.48 6.00
CA ARG A 130 -10.59 2.47 4.77
C ARG A 130 -11.47 2.82 3.59
N ALA A 131 -10.90 2.96 2.41
CA ALA A 131 -11.65 3.22 1.20
C ALA A 131 -11.19 2.32 0.07
N GLU A 132 -12.13 1.84 -0.73
CA GLU A 132 -11.79 1.27 -2.03
C GLU A 132 -11.60 2.43 -3.00
N MET A 133 -10.46 2.45 -3.68
CA MET A 133 -10.10 3.50 -4.64
C MET A 133 -9.71 2.88 -5.96
N GLU A 134 -9.93 3.61 -7.06
CA GLU A 134 -9.52 3.14 -8.36
C GLU A 134 -8.97 4.26 -9.22
N LYS A 135 -8.13 3.88 -10.18
CA LYS A 135 -7.68 4.73 -11.28
C LYS A 135 -7.92 4.00 -12.60
N VAL A 136 -8.74 4.59 -13.46
CA VAL A 136 -8.98 4.04 -14.80
C VAL A 136 -7.78 4.37 -15.68
N LEU A 137 -7.25 3.37 -16.38
CA LEU A 137 -6.05 3.51 -17.21
C LEU A 137 -6.37 3.68 -18.71
N THR A 138 -7.60 3.48 -19.09
CA THR A 138 -8.02 3.57 -20.52
C THR A 138 -8.84 4.81 -20.79
#